data_6cd518b087670bd51cef9456479745c6
#
_entry.id   6cd518b087670bd51cef9456479745c6
#
_cell.length_a   1.000
_cell.length_b   1.000
_cell.length_c   1.000
_cell.angle_alpha   90.00
_cell.angle_beta   90.00
_cell.angle_gamma   90.00
#
_symmetry.space_group_name_H-M   'P 1'
#
loop_
_entity.id
_entity.type
_entity.pdbx_description
1 polymer ?
#
loop_
_entity_poly.entity_id
_entity_poly.type
_entity_poly.pdbx_seq_one_letter_code
_entity_poly.pdbx_strand_id
1 'polypeptide(L)'
;HRVMKRLTVLGATGSIGVSTLDVVARHPGRFEVIALTGNSRVDALYEQCLKHRPRYAVVGQDKDAAGLTGRLRSAGLQTEVLAGPQALEYVAALPEVDAVMAAIVGAAGLQPTLAAVRAGKQILLANKEVLVMAGALFMAEVKAHGAALLPIDSEHNAVFQSLPADYAGQPARSGVSRILLTASGGPFRTAPLERLKSVTPDEACAHPNWSMGRKISVDSATMMNKGLEVIEAHWLFNVAPDQIEVVVHPQSVIHSLVQYVDGSVVAELGNPDMRTPIAHALAWPERIAAGVAPLDLPAIAQLNFEKPDFERFPCLALAFRALRDGGNAAAVLNAANEVAVAAFLDGRLPFLGIAGVIAATMDAVPVAEMPDLPSILAADAQARAVATQQLARWRQ
;
A
#
# COMPACT_ATOMS: atom_id res chain seq x y z
N HIS A 1 -8.84 33.64 3.44
CA HIS A 1 -7.57 32.98 3.73
C HIS A 1 -7.77 31.47 3.82
N ARG A 2 -7.32 30.70 2.81
CA ARG A 2 -7.23 29.26 2.93
C ARG A 2 -6.16 28.91 3.95
N VAL A 3 -6.54 28.14 4.98
CA VAL A 3 -5.59 27.60 5.94
C VAL A 3 -4.79 26.51 5.24
N MET A 4 -3.46 26.54 5.34
CA MET A 4 -2.60 25.51 4.78
C MET A 4 -2.84 24.19 5.52
N LYS A 5 -2.91 23.07 4.76
CA LYS A 5 -2.94 21.73 5.33
C LYS A 5 -1.54 21.36 5.80
N ARG A 6 -1.41 20.96 7.05
CA ARG A 6 -0.14 20.61 7.69
C ARG A 6 0.08 19.11 7.66
N LEU A 7 1.24 18.70 7.17
CA LEU A 7 1.53 17.32 6.83
C LEU A 7 2.69 16.75 7.63
N THR A 8 2.56 15.49 8.02
CA THR A 8 3.68 14.59 8.32
C THR A 8 3.78 13.58 7.19
N VAL A 9 4.98 13.38 6.65
CA VAL A 9 5.25 12.37 5.62
C VAL A 9 6.08 11.26 6.25
N LEU A 10 5.44 10.12 6.52
CA LEU A 10 6.10 8.91 6.97
C LEU A 10 6.66 8.18 5.74
N GLY A 11 7.95 7.87 5.76
CA GLY A 11 8.60 7.26 4.60
C GLY A 11 8.90 8.24 3.47
N ALA A 12 9.36 9.43 3.80
CA ALA A 12 9.57 10.53 2.86
C ALA A 12 10.59 10.21 1.75
N THR A 13 11.58 9.37 2.02
CA THR A 13 12.64 9.04 1.06
C THR A 13 12.28 7.89 0.12
N GLY A 14 11.17 7.20 0.35
CA GLY A 14 10.65 6.17 -0.55
C GLY A 14 9.91 6.78 -1.76
N SER A 15 9.51 5.95 -2.71
CA SER A 15 8.89 6.42 -3.95
C SER A 15 7.60 7.22 -3.74
N ILE A 16 6.74 6.77 -2.82
CA ILE A 16 5.50 7.49 -2.49
C ILE A 16 5.81 8.81 -1.79
N GLY A 17 6.77 8.81 -0.85
CA GLY A 17 7.19 10.04 -0.17
C GLY A 17 7.75 11.08 -1.13
N VAL A 18 8.60 10.66 -2.05
CA VAL A 18 9.17 11.54 -3.10
C VAL A 18 8.07 12.11 -3.99
N SER A 19 7.13 11.28 -4.44
CA SER A 19 6.00 11.73 -5.26
C SER A 19 5.07 12.66 -4.48
N THR A 20 4.87 12.42 -3.19
CA THR A 20 4.09 13.30 -2.32
C THR A 20 4.71 14.70 -2.25
N LEU A 21 6.02 14.77 -2.02
CA LEU A 21 6.73 16.05 -1.95
C LEU A 21 6.79 16.76 -3.30
N ASP A 22 6.82 16.03 -4.41
CA ASP A 22 6.69 16.62 -5.74
C ASP A 22 5.36 17.36 -5.89
N VAL A 23 4.25 16.72 -5.52
CA VAL A 23 2.91 17.35 -5.57
C VAL A 23 2.84 18.55 -4.62
N VAL A 24 3.33 18.40 -3.40
CA VAL A 24 3.35 19.48 -2.40
C VAL A 24 4.10 20.70 -2.91
N ALA A 25 5.26 20.50 -3.55
CA ALA A 25 6.08 21.57 -4.10
C ALA A 25 5.41 22.35 -5.23
N ARG A 26 4.45 21.73 -5.93
CA ARG A 26 3.65 22.39 -6.98
C ARG A 26 2.60 23.36 -6.42
N HIS A 27 2.30 23.26 -5.12
CA HIS A 27 1.25 24.04 -4.47
C HIS A 27 1.76 24.71 -3.18
N PRO A 28 2.71 25.66 -3.28
CA PRO A 28 3.41 26.21 -2.10
C PRO A 28 2.50 26.95 -1.10
N GLY A 29 1.30 27.36 -1.53
CA GLY A 29 0.35 28.04 -0.64
C GLY A 29 -0.67 27.13 0.01
N ARG A 30 -0.67 25.83 -0.29
CA ARG A 30 -1.71 24.89 0.17
C ARG A 30 -1.24 23.93 1.25
N PHE A 31 0.03 23.60 1.30
CA PHE A 31 0.59 22.59 2.19
C PHE A 31 1.81 23.09 2.92
N GLU A 32 1.90 22.71 4.19
CA GLU A 32 3.07 22.95 5.03
C GLU A 32 3.57 21.60 5.55
N VAL A 33 4.84 21.29 5.31
CA VAL A 33 5.46 20.05 5.78
C VAL A 33 5.97 20.26 7.20
N ILE A 34 5.36 19.60 8.17
CA ILE A 34 5.74 19.69 9.59
C ILE A 34 6.85 18.68 9.91
N ALA A 35 6.73 17.45 9.41
CA ALA A 35 7.72 16.41 9.68
C ALA A 35 7.97 15.54 8.47
N LEU A 36 9.23 15.17 8.29
CA LEU A 36 9.69 14.20 7.29
C LEU A 36 10.40 13.06 8.00
N THR A 37 10.12 11.83 7.59
CA THR A 37 10.81 10.68 8.17
C THR A 37 11.54 9.88 7.10
N GLY A 38 12.74 9.42 7.45
CA GLY A 38 13.52 8.47 6.70
C GLY A 38 13.99 7.34 7.61
N ASN A 39 14.79 6.45 7.09
CA ASN A 39 15.44 5.42 7.88
C ASN A 39 16.96 5.49 7.71
N SER A 40 17.52 4.84 6.70
CA SER A 40 18.95 4.82 6.42
C SER A 40 19.40 5.83 5.35
N ARG A 41 18.48 6.37 4.55
CA ARG A 41 18.79 7.28 3.43
C ARG A 41 18.88 8.73 3.92
N VAL A 42 19.87 8.99 4.75
CA VAL A 42 20.03 10.29 5.44
C VAL A 42 20.32 11.43 4.46
N ASP A 43 21.10 11.19 3.41
CA ASP A 43 21.41 12.21 2.41
C ASP A 43 20.16 12.68 1.66
N ALA A 44 19.29 11.75 1.28
CA ALA A 44 18.02 12.07 0.63
C ALA A 44 17.13 12.88 1.58
N LEU A 45 17.05 12.49 2.85
CA LEU A 45 16.28 13.21 3.85
C LEU A 45 16.83 14.63 4.08
N TYR A 46 18.15 14.78 4.12
CA TYR A 46 18.79 16.09 4.22
C TYR A 46 18.35 17.03 3.09
N GLU A 47 18.40 16.56 1.84
CA GLU A 47 17.96 17.35 0.68
C GLU A 47 16.49 17.74 0.77
N GLN A 48 15.64 16.83 1.24
CA GLN A 48 14.22 17.12 1.45
C GLN A 48 14.00 18.17 2.53
N CYS A 49 14.78 18.12 3.61
CA CYS A 49 14.74 19.14 4.67
C CYS A 49 15.16 20.51 4.17
N LEU A 50 16.18 20.59 3.33
CA LEU A 50 16.61 21.87 2.74
C LEU A 50 15.47 22.52 1.94
N LYS A 51 14.74 21.73 1.21
CA LYS A 51 13.65 22.21 0.34
C LYS A 51 12.38 22.56 1.11
N HIS A 52 11.97 21.70 2.05
CA HIS A 52 10.67 21.80 2.72
C HIS A 52 10.74 22.42 4.10
N ARG A 53 11.91 22.52 4.68
CA ARG A 53 12.18 23.18 5.98
C ARG A 53 11.22 22.72 7.08
N PRO A 54 11.12 21.38 7.35
CA PRO A 54 10.20 20.85 8.33
C PRO A 54 10.63 21.24 9.75
N ARG A 55 9.67 21.21 10.67
CA ARG A 55 9.96 21.37 12.10
C ARG A 55 10.71 20.17 12.65
N TYR A 56 10.37 18.96 12.19
CA TYR A 56 10.98 17.70 12.62
C TYR A 56 11.48 16.88 11.45
N ALA A 57 12.56 16.15 11.66
CA ALA A 57 13.03 15.08 10.80
C ALA A 57 13.32 13.86 11.66
N VAL A 58 12.96 12.67 11.19
CA VAL A 58 13.18 11.42 11.92
C VAL A 58 14.07 10.50 11.10
N VAL A 59 15.11 9.98 11.74
CA VAL A 59 16.03 8.97 11.19
C VAL A 59 15.89 7.65 11.94
N GLY A 60 16.45 6.56 11.40
CA GLY A 60 16.33 5.26 12.01
C GLY A 60 17.17 5.06 13.27
N GLN A 61 18.35 5.68 13.35
CA GLN A 61 19.31 5.45 14.42
C GLN A 61 19.85 6.75 15.01
N ASP A 62 20.13 6.74 16.31
CA ASP A 62 20.68 7.90 17.04
C ASP A 62 21.98 8.44 16.45
N LYS A 63 22.84 7.55 15.95
CA LYS A 63 24.11 7.96 15.34
C LYS A 63 23.91 8.87 14.12
N ASP A 64 22.85 8.65 13.37
CA ASP A 64 22.51 9.45 12.19
C ASP A 64 21.88 10.80 12.58
N ALA A 65 21.19 10.85 13.72
CA ALA A 65 20.52 12.07 14.19
C ALA A 65 21.50 13.20 14.47
N ALA A 66 22.62 12.91 15.14
CA ALA A 66 23.63 13.93 15.45
C ALA A 66 24.27 14.50 14.19
N GLY A 67 24.62 13.63 13.23
CA GLY A 67 25.20 14.05 11.96
C GLY A 67 24.25 14.90 11.13
N LEU A 68 23.00 14.50 11.04
CA LEU A 68 21.98 15.26 10.31
C LEU A 68 21.70 16.60 10.98
N THR A 69 21.62 16.65 12.30
CA THR A 69 21.46 17.89 13.05
C THR A 69 22.56 18.89 12.70
N GLY A 70 23.81 18.44 12.72
CA GLY A 70 24.96 19.31 12.39
C GLY A 70 24.87 19.86 10.97
N ARG A 71 24.56 19.03 10.00
CA ARG A 71 24.38 19.43 8.59
C ARG A 71 23.26 20.46 8.42
N LEU A 72 22.15 20.28 9.09
CA LEU A 72 21.01 21.19 9.02
C LEU A 72 21.30 22.53 9.68
N ARG A 73 21.98 22.53 10.83
CA ARG A 73 22.39 23.77 11.50
C ARG A 73 23.37 24.55 10.63
N SER A 74 24.33 23.88 10.00
CA SER A 74 25.29 24.51 9.07
C SER A 74 24.59 25.12 7.85
N ALA A 75 23.44 24.56 7.45
CA ALA A 75 22.60 25.09 6.36
C ALA A 75 21.62 26.17 6.83
N GLY A 76 21.63 26.55 8.11
CA GLY A 76 20.77 27.60 8.66
C GLY A 76 19.35 27.10 9.04
N LEU A 77 19.12 25.80 9.15
CA LEU A 77 17.83 25.25 9.53
C LEU A 77 17.77 24.93 11.03
N GLN A 78 16.58 25.10 11.61
CA GLN A 78 16.30 24.80 13.02
C GLN A 78 15.53 23.48 13.19
N THR A 79 15.43 22.67 12.15
CA THR A 79 14.76 21.37 12.20
C THR A 79 15.30 20.53 13.34
N GLU A 80 14.40 20.02 14.20
CA GLU A 80 14.76 19.10 15.28
C GLU A 80 14.81 17.67 14.72
N VAL A 81 15.95 17.00 14.90
CA VAL A 81 16.17 15.65 14.42
C VAL A 81 15.95 14.65 15.57
N LEU A 82 15.05 13.72 15.33
CA LEU A 82 14.69 12.64 16.26
C LEU A 82 15.05 11.30 15.63
N ALA A 83 15.09 10.24 16.44
CA ALA A 83 15.44 8.91 15.95
C ALA A 83 14.57 7.82 16.59
N GLY A 84 14.33 6.76 15.80
CA GLY A 84 13.74 5.52 16.26
C GLY A 84 12.22 5.45 16.17
N PRO A 85 11.65 4.27 16.52
CA PRO A 85 10.21 4.01 16.34
C PRO A 85 9.29 4.95 17.13
N GLN A 86 9.67 5.31 18.35
CA GLN A 86 8.86 6.21 19.17
C GLN A 86 8.78 7.61 18.57
N ALA A 87 9.83 8.06 17.90
CA ALA A 87 9.86 9.34 17.21
C ALA A 87 8.90 9.35 16.01
N LEU A 88 8.79 8.22 15.31
CA LEU A 88 7.82 8.06 14.21
C LEU A 88 6.39 8.23 14.73
N GLU A 89 6.05 7.59 15.84
CA GLU A 89 4.72 7.73 16.45
C GLU A 89 4.47 9.18 16.92
N TYR A 90 5.49 9.82 17.49
CA TYR A 90 5.40 11.19 17.96
C TYR A 90 5.05 12.17 16.82
N VAL A 91 5.80 12.12 15.70
CA VAL A 91 5.54 13.03 14.58
C VAL A 91 4.25 12.70 13.81
N ALA A 92 3.78 11.47 13.88
CA ALA A 92 2.49 11.07 13.31
C ALA A 92 1.30 11.65 14.08
N ALA A 93 1.47 11.94 15.38
CA ALA A 93 0.39 12.34 16.27
C ALA A 93 0.46 13.81 16.70
N LEU A 94 1.37 14.61 16.16
CA LEU A 94 1.56 16.02 16.56
C LEU A 94 0.24 16.80 16.47
N PRO A 95 -0.08 17.61 17.49
CA PRO A 95 -1.35 18.37 17.50
C PRO A 95 -1.51 19.30 16.31
N GLU A 96 -0.43 19.89 15.81
CA GLU A 96 -0.46 20.82 14.67
C GLU A 96 -0.62 20.15 13.31
N VAL A 97 -0.50 18.82 13.22
CA VAL A 97 -0.60 18.08 11.97
C VAL A 97 -2.05 17.75 11.65
N ASP A 98 -2.47 18.02 10.41
CA ASP A 98 -3.82 17.73 9.92
C ASP A 98 -3.89 16.38 9.22
N ALA A 99 -2.87 16.04 8.44
CA ALA A 99 -2.84 14.83 7.61
C ALA A 99 -1.48 14.14 7.68
N VAL A 100 -1.51 12.82 7.61
CA VAL A 100 -0.32 11.97 7.63
C VAL A 100 -0.29 11.10 6.38
N MET A 101 0.78 11.24 5.59
CA MET A 101 1.06 10.29 4.51
C MET A 101 1.71 9.06 5.11
N ALA A 102 1.01 7.94 5.12
CA ALA A 102 1.48 6.69 5.70
C ALA A 102 2.14 5.82 4.61
N ALA A 103 3.43 6.05 4.36
CA ALA A 103 4.16 5.43 3.26
C ALA A 103 5.42 4.64 3.71
N ILE A 104 5.48 4.27 4.98
CA ILE A 104 6.52 3.34 5.45
C ILE A 104 6.14 1.93 5.01
N VAL A 105 7.05 1.27 4.31
CA VAL A 105 6.83 -0.09 3.79
C VAL A 105 6.99 -1.13 4.91
N GLY A 106 6.16 -2.16 4.90
CA GLY A 106 6.25 -3.28 5.82
C GLY A 106 5.59 -3.04 7.17
N ALA A 107 5.79 -3.99 8.09
CA ALA A 107 5.18 -3.96 9.42
C ALA A 107 5.63 -2.75 10.26
N ALA A 108 6.79 -2.18 9.98
CA ALA A 108 7.28 -0.99 10.67
C ALA A 108 6.37 0.24 10.52
N GLY A 109 5.52 0.25 9.50
CA GLY A 109 4.54 1.32 9.30
C GLY A 109 3.27 1.19 10.13
N LEU A 110 3.00 0.05 10.74
CA LEU A 110 1.75 -0.21 11.45
C LEU A 110 1.58 0.68 12.68
N GLN A 111 2.56 0.72 13.57
CA GLN A 111 2.46 1.48 14.82
C GLN A 111 2.40 2.99 14.61
N PRO A 112 3.24 3.61 13.75
CA PRO A 112 3.11 5.03 13.48
C PRO A 112 1.77 5.40 12.85
N THR A 113 1.25 4.56 11.94
CA THR A 113 -0.04 4.81 11.32
C THR A 113 -1.18 4.73 12.33
N LEU A 114 -1.13 3.75 13.25
CA LEU A 114 -2.09 3.67 14.36
C LEU A 114 -2.02 4.89 15.27
N ALA A 115 -0.83 5.40 15.56
CA ALA A 115 -0.66 6.63 16.34
C ALA A 115 -1.36 7.82 15.69
N ALA A 116 -1.25 7.96 14.38
CA ALA A 116 -1.94 8.99 13.62
C ALA A 116 -3.47 8.81 13.67
N VAL A 117 -3.96 7.60 13.54
CA VAL A 117 -5.39 7.27 13.64
C VAL A 117 -5.93 7.64 15.02
N ARG A 118 -5.24 7.25 16.08
CA ARG A 118 -5.65 7.52 17.48
C ARG A 118 -5.64 9.02 17.79
N ALA A 119 -4.87 9.80 17.05
CA ALA A 119 -4.87 11.26 17.14
C ALA A 119 -5.94 11.91 16.25
N GLY A 120 -6.76 11.12 15.56
CA GLY A 120 -7.88 11.62 14.75
C GLY A 120 -7.48 12.33 13.47
N LYS A 121 -6.28 12.03 12.93
CA LYS A 121 -5.78 12.67 11.72
C LYS A 121 -6.48 12.18 10.47
N GLN A 122 -6.32 12.94 9.38
CA GLN A 122 -6.56 12.44 8.03
C GLN A 122 -5.39 11.54 7.64
N ILE A 123 -5.68 10.29 7.28
CA ILE A 123 -4.66 9.30 6.94
C ILE A 123 -4.69 9.08 5.43
N LEU A 124 -3.56 9.38 4.77
CA LEU A 124 -3.34 9.05 3.37
C LEU A 124 -2.61 7.71 3.37
N LEU A 125 -3.35 6.63 3.13
CA LEU A 125 -2.87 5.27 3.38
C LEU A 125 -2.21 4.69 2.13
N ALA A 126 -0.89 4.56 2.15
CA ALA A 126 -0.10 3.91 1.11
C ALA A 126 0.51 2.57 1.57
N ASN A 127 0.53 2.31 2.88
CA ASN A 127 1.08 1.07 3.45
C ASN A 127 0.04 -0.05 3.36
N LYS A 128 0.38 -1.17 2.69
CA LYS A 128 -0.51 -2.32 2.52
C LYS A 128 -0.66 -3.14 3.80
N GLU A 129 0.40 -3.27 4.56
CA GLU A 129 0.47 -4.18 5.71
C GLU A 129 -0.49 -3.79 6.82
N VAL A 130 -0.80 -2.50 6.95
CA VAL A 130 -1.74 -2.01 7.96
C VAL A 130 -3.09 -2.73 7.88
N LEU A 131 -3.70 -2.76 6.71
CA LEU A 131 -5.02 -3.39 6.53
C LEU A 131 -4.93 -4.90 6.36
N VAL A 132 -3.88 -5.41 5.76
CA VAL A 132 -3.69 -6.85 5.58
C VAL A 132 -3.43 -7.53 6.92
N MET A 133 -2.55 -6.96 7.75
CA MET A 133 -2.20 -7.54 9.06
C MET A 133 -3.24 -7.22 10.13
N ALA A 134 -3.78 -6.02 10.15
CA ALA A 134 -4.53 -5.47 11.28
C ALA A 134 -5.88 -4.85 10.86
N GLY A 135 -6.48 -5.31 9.77
CA GLY A 135 -7.67 -4.67 9.20
C GLY A 135 -8.79 -4.41 10.21
N ALA A 136 -9.19 -5.43 10.99
CA ALA A 136 -10.27 -5.29 11.96
C ALA A 136 -9.93 -4.27 13.06
N LEU A 137 -8.76 -4.38 13.66
CA LEU A 137 -8.30 -3.47 14.70
C LEU A 137 -8.18 -2.04 14.16
N PHE A 138 -7.54 -1.90 13.00
CA PHE A 138 -7.29 -0.60 12.39
C PHE A 138 -8.59 0.14 12.07
N MET A 139 -9.55 -0.54 11.43
CA MET A 139 -10.84 0.09 11.07
C MET A 139 -11.68 0.42 12.30
N ALA A 140 -11.61 -0.39 13.37
CA ALA A 140 -12.25 -0.07 14.64
C ALA A 140 -11.65 1.20 15.26
N GLU A 141 -10.33 1.36 15.23
CA GLU A 141 -9.64 2.56 15.72
C GLU A 141 -9.95 3.80 14.87
N VAL A 142 -10.04 3.66 13.57
CA VAL A 142 -10.47 4.76 12.66
C VAL A 142 -11.83 5.27 13.06
N LYS A 143 -12.79 4.37 13.28
CA LYS A 143 -14.14 4.72 13.70
C LYS A 143 -14.17 5.34 15.10
N ALA A 144 -13.44 4.75 16.05
CA ALA A 144 -13.43 5.19 17.44
C ALA A 144 -12.86 6.60 17.62
N HIS A 145 -11.89 7.00 16.79
CA HIS A 145 -11.17 8.27 16.93
C HIS A 145 -11.57 9.32 15.88
N GLY A 146 -12.55 9.01 15.03
CA GLY A 146 -13.00 9.94 14.00
C GLY A 146 -11.94 10.29 12.96
N ALA A 147 -10.98 9.40 12.72
CA ALA A 147 -9.98 9.60 11.68
C ALA A 147 -10.62 9.45 10.29
N ALA A 148 -10.10 10.20 9.32
CA ALA A 148 -10.50 10.08 7.93
C ALA A 148 -9.46 9.26 7.18
N LEU A 149 -9.90 8.25 6.43
CA LEU A 149 -9.01 7.34 5.72
C LEU A 149 -9.15 7.52 4.21
N LEU A 150 -8.06 7.90 3.55
CA LEU A 150 -8.01 8.10 2.10
C LEU A 150 -6.98 7.14 1.48
N PRO A 151 -7.41 6.31 0.52
CA PRO A 151 -6.48 5.35 -0.10
C PRO A 151 -5.56 6.02 -1.12
N ILE A 152 -4.30 5.61 -1.13
CA ILE A 152 -3.27 6.11 -2.04
C ILE A 152 -2.99 5.08 -3.15
N ASP A 153 -3.06 3.78 -2.86
CA ASP A 153 -2.90 2.77 -3.91
C ASP A 153 -3.85 3.08 -5.07
N SER A 154 -3.34 3.07 -6.29
CA SER A 154 -4.08 3.59 -7.46
C SER A 154 -5.42 2.91 -7.67
N GLU A 155 -5.49 1.60 -7.43
CA GLU A 155 -6.71 0.80 -7.59
C GLU A 155 -7.75 1.14 -6.51
N HIS A 156 -7.32 1.28 -5.27
CA HIS A 156 -8.23 1.66 -4.18
C HIS A 156 -8.67 3.12 -4.30
N ASN A 157 -7.77 4.00 -4.71
CA ASN A 157 -8.11 5.39 -4.96
C ASN A 157 -9.14 5.52 -6.09
N ALA A 158 -9.00 4.72 -7.14
CA ALA A 158 -9.96 4.67 -8.25
C ALA A 158 -11.35 4.25 -7.79
N VAL A 159 -11.43 3.24 -6.90
CA VAL A 159 -12.70 2.82 -6.28
C VAL A 159 -13.29 3.98 -5.46
N PHE A 160 -12.47 4.61 -4.65
CA PHE A 160 -12.89 5.76 -3.82
C PHE A 160 -13.48 6.87 -4.68
N GLN A 161 -12.81 7.22 -5.80
CA GLN A 161 -13.30 8.24 -6.72
C GLN A 161 -14.59 7.83 -7.45
N SER A 162 -14.82 6.54 -7.62
CA SER A 162 -15.97 5.99 -8.35
C SER A 162 -17.18 5.73 -7.45
N LEU A 163 -17.01 5.87 -6.14
CA LEU A 163 -18.08 5.78 -5.16
C LEU A 163 -18.75 7.15 -4.95
N PRO A 164 -20.02 7.19 -4.47
CA PRO A 164 -20.64 8.45 -4.09
C PRO A 164 -19.82 9.17 -2.99
N ALA A 165 -19.85 10.50 -3.01
CA ALA A 165 -19.10 11.31 -2.05
C ALA A 165 -19.53 11.05 -0.58
N ASP A 166 -20.77 10.63 -0.36
CA ASP A 166 -21.34 10.31 0.96
C ASP A 166 -21.25 8.82 1.33
N TYR A 167 -20.51 8.02 0.56
CA TYR A 167 -20.33 6.60 0.86
C TYR A 167 -19.70 6.41 2.24
N ALA A 168 -20.36 5.61 3.09
CA ALA A 168 -19.98 5.43 4.49
C ALA A 168 -19.86 3.94 4.89
N GLY A 169 -19.41 3.10 3.98
CA GLY A 169 -19.20 1.67 4.23
C GLY A 169 -20.48 0.83 4.21
N GLN A 170 -21.53 1.31 3.55
CA GLN A 170 -22.80 0.60 3.38
C GLN A 170 -23.12 0.45 1.89
N PRO A 171 -22.61 -0.63 1.23
CA PRO A 171 -22.75 -0.78 -0.21
C PRO A 171 -24.19 -0.78 -0.69
N ALA A 172 -25.06 -1.54 -0.02
CA ALA A 172 -26.48 -1.66 -0.40
C ALA A 172 -27.20 -0.31 -0.37
N ARG A 173 -26.90 0.55 0.63
CA ARG A 173 -27.50 1.87 0.76
C ARG A 173 -27.13 2.79 -0.39
N SER A 174 -25.92 2.65 -0.92
CA SER A 174 -25.42 3.44 -2.04
C SER A 174 -25.67 2.81 -3.40
N GLY A 175 -26.34 1.67 -3.46
CA GLY A 175 -26.62 0.94 -4.69
C GLY A 175 -25.39 0.27 -5.31
N VAL A 176 -24.34 0.03 -4.52
CA VAL A 176 -23.13 -0.66 -4.99
C VAL A 176 -23.37 -2.17 -4.98
N SER A 177 -23.17 -2.81 -6.14
CA SER A 177 -23.25 -4.27 -6.25
C SER A 177 -21.90 -4.94 -6.17
N ARG A 178 -20.87 -4.37 -6.80
CA ARG A 178 -19.51 -4.92 -6.84
C ARG A 178 -18.44 -3.86 -6.97
N ILE A 179 -17.25 -4.22 -6.50
CA ILE A 179 -16.00 -3.53 -6.81
C ILE A 179 -15.22 -4.40 -7.77
N LEU A 180 -14.72 -3.79 -8.84
CA LEU A 180 -13.89 -4.45 -9.84
C LEU A 180 -12.48 -3.88 -9.75
N LEU A 181 -11.54 -4.67 -9.21
CA LEU A 181 -10.13 -4.28 -9.13
C LEU A 181 -9.43 -4.70 -10.41
N THR A 182 -8.82 -3.75 -11.12
CA THR A 182 -8.06 -4.07 -12.32
C THR A 182 -6.64 -4.51 -11.98
N ALA A 183 -6.09 -5.38 -12.81
CA ALA A 183 -4.73 -5.88 -12.72
C ALA A 183 -4.11 -5.90 -14.10
N SER A 184 -2.81 -5.58 -14.21
CA SER A 184 -2.09 -5.73 -15.48
C SER A 184 -1.97 -7.21 -15.92
N GLY A 185 -2.01 -8.12 -14.94
CA GLY A 185 -1.75 -9.54 -15.13
C GLY A 185 -0.30 -9.92 -14.95
N GLY A 186 0.60 -8.94 -14.81
CA GLY A 186 2.03 -9.14 -14.63
C GLY A 186 2.74 -9.64 -15.89
N PRO A 187 4.05 -9.94 -15.80
CA PRO A 187 4.86 -10.33 -16.97
C PRO A 187 4.52 -11.72 -17.52
N PHE A 188 3.78 -12.55 -16.75
CA PHE A 188 3.49 -13.94 -17.14
C PHE A 188 2.03 -14.17 -17.52
N ARG A 189 1.30 -13.10 -17.82
CA ARG A 189 -0.12 -13.17 -18.16
C ARG A 189 -0.41 -14.16 -19.30
N THR A 190 0.44 -14.19 -20.32
CA THR A 190 0.29 -15.05 -21.51
C THR A 190 1.34 -16.15 -21.60
N ALA A 191 2.21 -16.29 -20.60
CA ALA A 191 3.26 -17.30 -20.62
C ALA A 191 2.66 -18.72 -20.53
N PRO A 192 3.21 -19.73 -21.23
CA PRO A 192 2.79 -21.11 -21.03
C PRO A 192 3.04 -21.55 -19.58
N LEU A 193 2.17 -22.42 -19.04
CA LEU A 193 2.31 -22.93 -17.67
C LEU A 193 3.69 -23.59 -17.43
N GLU A 194 4.20 -24.32 -18.40
CA GLU A 194 5.54 -24.93 -18.33
C GLU A 194 6.65 -23.91 -18.10
N ARG A 195 6.50 -22.71 -18.67
CA ARG A 195 7.48 -21.63 -18.54
C ARG A 195 7.61 -21.14 -17.09
N LEU A 196 6.53 -21.20 -16.31
CA LEU A 196 6.51 -20.74 -14.92
C LEU A 196 7.43 -21.58 -14.01
N LYS A 197 7.74 -22.80 -14.39
CA LYS A 197 8.64 -23.69 -13.62
C LYS A 197 10.08 -23.16 -13.57
N SER A 198 10.51 -22.38 -14.55
CA SER A 198 11.90 -21.93 -14.71
C SER A 198 12.04 -20.41 -14.66
N VAL A 199 11.03 -19.68 -14.15
CA VAL A 199 11.08 -18.22 -14.03
C VAL A 199 12.19 -17.80 -13.07
N THR A 200 13.03 -16.87 -13.54
CA THR A 200 14.10 -16.28 -12.73
C THR A 200 13.63 -15.02 -12.01
N PRO A 201 14.34 -14.60 -10.92
CA PRO A 201 14.05 -13.33 -10.29
C PRO A 201 14.03 -12.12 -11.23
N ASP A 202 14.97 -12.03 -12.15
CA ASP A 202 15.03 -10.92 -13.10
C ASP A 202 13.82 -10.90 -14.05
N GLU A 203 13.40 -12.07 -14.51
CA GLU A 203 12.19 -12.19 -15.34
C GLU A 203 10.94 -11.78 -14.58
N ALA A 204 10.82 -12.16 -13.31
CA ALA A 204 9.70 -11.81 -12.47
C ALA A 204 9.64 -10.32 -12.15
N CYS A 205 10.77 -9.62 -12.17
CA CYS A 205 10.85 -8.19 -11.90
C CYS A 205 10.60 -7.29 -13.12
N ALA A 206 10.32 -7.88 -14.29
CA ALA A 206 10.08 -7.15 -15.54
C ALA A 206 8.59 -6.79 -15.71
N HIS A 207 8.05 -5.82 -14.89
CA HIS A 207 6.66 -5.38 -15.01
C HIS A 207 6.45 -4.59 -16.30
N PRO A 208 5.36 -4.85 -17.07
CA PRO A 208 5.17 -4.25 -18.38
C PRO A 208 4.84 -2.76 -18.39
N ASN A 209 4.23 -2.21 -17.32
CA ASN A 209 3.67 -0.85 -17.32
C ASN A 209 4.24 0.06 -16.23
N TRP A 210 4.75 -0.48 -15.12
CA TRP A 210 5.20 0.29 -13.95
C TRP A 210 6.64 -0.08 -13.61
N SER A 211 7.45 0.95 -13.24
CA SER A 211 8.74 0.72 -12.63
C SER A 211 8.55 0.56 -11.12
N MET A 212 8.91 -0.59 -10.57
CA MET A 212 8.64 -0.96 -9.17
C MET A 212 9.85 -1.62 -8.52
N GLY A 213 9.87 -1.65 -7.17
CA GLY A 213 10.86 -2.40 -6.40
C GLY A 213 10.73 -3.92 -6.64
N ARG A 214 11.75 -4.69 -6.24
CA ARG A 214 11.82 -6.13 -6.53
C ARG A 214 10.70 -6.93 -5.85
N LYS A 215 10.41 -6.69 -4.57
CA LYS A 215 9.36 -7.40 -3.83
C LYS A 215 8.00 -7.19 -4.49
N ILE A 216 7.64 -5.93 -4.76
CA ILE A 216 6.33 -5.61 -5.34
C ILE A 216 6.23 -6.09 -6.80
N SER A 217 7.34 -6.15 -7.52
CA SER A 217 7.38 -6.72 -8.88
C SER A 217 7.09 -8.22 -8.86
N VAL A 218 7.64 -8.96 -7.90
CA VAL A 218 7.32 -10.37 -7.73
C VAL A 218 5.86 -10.55 -7.35
N ASP A 219 5.33 -9.72 -6.45
CA ASP A 219 3.91 -9.74 -6.08
C ASP A 219 2.99 -9.48 -7.29
N SER A 220 3.40 -8.61 -8.20
CA SER A 220 2.69 -8.41 -9.48
C SER A 220 2.75 -9.66 -10.35
N ALA A 221 3.93 -10.29 -10.44
CA ALA A 221 4.14 -11.48 -11.27
C ALA A 221 3.31 -12.68 -10.80
N THR A 222 3.15 -12.85 -9.49
CA THR A 222 2.33 -13.92 -8.89
C THR A 222 0.86 -13.55 -8.78
N MET A 223 0.51 -12.29 -9.01
CA MET A 223 -0.76 -11.66 -8.69
C MET A 223 -1.08 -11.62 -7.18
N MET A 224 -0.09 -11.86 -6.31
CA MET A 224 -0.30 -11.65 -4.87
C MET A 224 -0.56 -10.17 -4.55
N ASN A 225 0.06 -9.25 -5.27
CA ASN A 225 -0.22 -7.82 -5.09
C ASN A 225 -1.72 -7.55 -5.22
N LYS A 226 -2.36 -8.11 -6.23
CA LYS A 226 -3.81 -7.98 -6.41
C LYS A 226 -4.58 -8.70 -5.30
N GLY A 227 -4.09 -9.83 -4.86
CA GLY A 227 -4.65 -10.53 -3.71
C GLY A 227 -4.63 -9.70 -2.43
N LEU A 228 -3.52 -9.01 -2.15
CA LEU A 228 -3.42 -8.10 -1.01
C LEU A 228 -4.40 -6.92 -1.16
N GLU A 229 -4.54 -6.39 -2.36
CA GLU A 229 -5.49 -5.31 -2.63
C GLU A 229 -6.94 -5.74 -2.45
N VAL A 230 -7.30 -6.99 -2.76
CA VAL A 230 -8.62 -7.56 -2.47
C VAL A 230 -8.89 -7.50 -0.96
N ILE A 231 -7.93 -7.93 -0.14
CA ILE A 231 -8.04 -7.88 1.31
C ILE A 231 -8.22 -6.44 1.79
N GLU A 232 -7.41 -5.52 1.28
CA GLU A 232 -7.52 -4.10 1.63
C GLU A 232 -8.87 -3.50 1.24
N ALA A 233 -9.38 -3.83 0.05
CA ALA A 233 -10.66 -3.32 -0.44
C ALA A 233 -11.82 -3.72 0.48
N HIS A 234 -11.80 -4.95 1.00
CA HIS A 234 -12.78 -5.41 1.97
C HIS A 234 -12.84 -4.48 3.18
N TRP A 235 -11.68 -4.13 3.76
CA TRP A 235 -11.62 -3.26 4.93
C TRP A 235 -11.90 -1.79 4.60
N LEU A 236 -11.34 -1.28 3.51
CA LEU A 236 -11.52 0.13 3.11
C LEU A 236 -12.98 0.48 2.82
N PHE A 237 -13.68 -0.41 2.13
CA PHE A 237 -15.01 -0.11 1.59
C PHE A 237 -16.13 -0.91 2.24
N ASN A 238 -15.78 -1.80 3.16
CA ASN A 238 -16.71 -2.66 3.89
C ASN A 238 -17.62 -3.48 2.95
N VAL A 239 -17.02 -4.06 1.94
CA VAL A 239 -17.69 -4.96 0.98
C VAL A 239 -17.37 -6.42 1.31
N ALA A 240 -18.34 -7.32 1.08
CA ALA A 240 -18.13 -8.75 1.29
C ALA A 240 -17.16 -9.33 0.26
N PRO A 241 -16.46 -10.44 0.57
CA PRO A 241 -15.50 -11.04 -0.39
C PRO A 241 -16.12 -11.35 -1.76
N ASP A 242 -17.37 -11.79 -1.83
CA ASP A 242 -18.08 -12.09 -3.09
C ASP A 242 -18.52 -10.82 -3.85
N GLN A 243 -18.39 -9.65 -3.26
CA GLN A 243 -18.60 -8.36 -3.91
C GLN A 243 -17.34 -7.77 -4.51
N ILE A 244 -16.20 -8.47 -4.46
CA ILE A 244 -14.94 -8.04 -5.03
C ILE A 244 -14.57 -8.98 -6.16
N GLU A 245 -14.38 -8.42 -7.34
CA GLU A 245 -13.96 -9.15 -8.53
C GLU A 245 -12.65 -8.56 -9.05
N VAL A 246 -11.75 -9.41 -9.53
CA VAL A 246 -10.52 -8.99 -10.19
C VAL A 246 -10.72 -9.10 -11.70
N VAL A 247 -10.34 -8.06 -12.42
CA VAL A 247 -10.40 -8.00 -13.88
C VAL A 247 -8.99 -7.72 -14.40
N VAL A 248 -8.49 -8.59 -15.27
CA VAL A 248 -7.18 -8.37 -15.92
C VAL A 248 -7.36 -7.37 -17.04
N HIS A 249 -6.59 -6.29 -16.98
CA HIS A 249 -6.64 -5.17 -17.91
C HIS A 249 -5.20 -4.78 -18.29
N PRO A 250 -4.64 -5.36 -19.38
CA PRO A 250 -3.21 -5.25 -19.67
C PRO A 250 -2.70 -3.83 -19.87
N GLN A 251 -3.52 -2.94 -20.40
CA GLN A 251 -3.12 -1.55 -20.67
C GLN A 251 -2.94 -0.72 -19.39
N SER A 252 -3.54 -1.14 -18.28
CA SER A 252 -3.43 -0.45 -16.97
C SER A 252 -3.81 1.04 -17.03
N VAL A 253 -4.78 1.39 -17.83
CA VAL A 253 -5.33 2.75 -18.01
C VAL A 253 -6.52 2.96 -17.08
N ILE A 254 -7.40 1.96 -16.99
CA ILE A 254 -8.48 1.93 -16.00
C ILE A 254 -7.90 1.37 -14.71
N HIS A 255 -7.98 2.17 -13.65
CA HIS A 255 -7.35 1.79 -12.38
C HIS A 255 -8.25 0.98 -11.46
N SER A 256 -9.55 1.09 -11.55
CA SER A 256 -10.59 0.20 -11.01
C SER A 256 -11.97 0.74 -11.34
N LEU A 257 -13.01 -0.03 -11.01
CA LEU A 257 -14.39 0.28 -11.36
C LEU A 257 -15.32 -0.10 -10.20
N VAL A 258 -16.49 0.55 -10.17
CA VAL A 258 -17.59 0.23 -9.26
C VAL A 258 -18.84 -0.07 -10.08
N GLN A 259 -19.43 -1.21 -9.84
CA GLN A 259 -20.66 -1.65 -10.48
C GLN A 259 -21.85 -1.38 -9.56
N TYR A 260 -22.90 -0.79 -10.13
CA TYR A 260 -24.11 -0.41 -9.40
C TYR A 260 -25.28 -1.31 -9.75
N VAL A 261 -26.30 -1.33 -8.88
CA VAL A 261 -27.49 -2.19 -9.03
C VAL A 261 -28.32 -1.86 -10.27
N ASP A 262 -28.21 -0.66 -10.81
CA ASP A 262 -28.90 -0.24 -12.04
C ASP A 262 -28.17 -0.68 -13.33
N GLY A 263 -27.05 -1.40 -13.18
CA GLY A 263 -26.23 -1.83 -14.32
C GLY A 263 -25.14 -0.87 -14.73
N SER A 264 -25.07 0.32 -14.13
CA SER A 264 -24.00 1.27 -14.41
C SER A 264 -22.67 0.79 -13.85
N VAL A 265 -21.59 1.10 -14.59
CA VAL A 265 -20.21 0.90 -14.13
C VAL A 265 -19.48 2.23 -14.22
N VAL A 266 -18.92 2.67 -13.08
CA VAL A 266 -18.15 3.92 -12.99
C VAL A 266 -16.70 3.57 -12.76
N ALA A 267 -15.81 4.26 -13.48
CA ALA A 267 -14.38 3.97 -13.46
C ALA A 267 -13.54 5.24 -13.36
N GLU A 268 -12.34 5.12 -12.80
CA GLU A 268 -11.33 6.15 -12.89
C GLU A 268 -10.25 5.69 -13.86
N LEU A 269 -9.89 6.57 -14.78
CA LEU A 269 -8.86 6.36 -15.78
C LEU A 269 -7.78 7.43 -15.60
N GLY A 270 -6.52 7.06 -15.87
CA GLY A 270 -5.41 7.99 -15.83
C GLY A 270 -4.13 7.35 -16.35
N ASN A 271 -3.15 8.19 -16.64
CA ASN A 271 -1.79 7.69 -16.90
C ASN A 271 -1.24 7.02 -15.64
N PRO A 272 -0.38 6.00 -15.76
CA PRO A 272 0.19 5.29 -14.61
C PRO A 272 1.24 6.14 -13.88
N ASP A 273 0.79 6.99 -12.98
CA ASP A 273 1.62 7.89 -12.19
C ASP A 273 1.00 8.07 -10.80
N MET A 274 1.74 7.72 -9.76
CA MET A 274 1.25 7.76 -8.39
C MET A 274 0.95 9.18 -7.90
N ARG A 275 1.43 10.22 -8.58
CA ARG A 275 1.09 11.61 -8.22
C ARG A 275 -0.38 11.91 -8.42
N THR A 276 -1.08 11.20 -9.29
CA THR A 276 -2.53 11.36 -9.48
C THR A 276 -3.32 10.99 -8.23
N PRO A 277 -3.25 9.74 -7.69
CA PRO A 277 -3.97 9.43 -6.46
C PRO A 277 -3.45 10.21 -5.24
N ILE A 278 -2.17 10.54 -5.20
CA ILE A 278 -1.59 11.34 -4.13
C ILE A 278 -2.20 12.76 -4.13
N ALA A 279 -2.25 13.42 -5.28
CA ALA A 279 -2.85 14.75 -5.40
C ALA A 279 -4.34 14.72 -5.04
N HIS A 280 -5.05 13.70 -5.49
CA HIS A 280 -6.46 13.52 -5.15
C HIS A 280 -6.67 13.45 -3.63
N ALA A 281 -5.89 12.61 -2.94
CA ALA A 281 -6.01 12.43 -1.50
C ALA A 281 -5.55 13.66 -0.71
N LEU A 282 -4.45 14.30 -1.12
CA LEU A 282 -3.94 15.51 -0.47
C LEU A 282 -4.95 16.65 -0.48
N ALA A 283 -5.62 16.86 -1.59
CA ALA A 283 -6.53 17.99 -1.77
C ALA A 283 -7.99 17.65 -1.46
N TRP A 284 -8.32 16.37 -1.28
CA TRP A 284 -9.71 15.94 -1.09
C TRP A 284 -10.45 16.82 -0.07
N PRO A 285 -11.70 17.28 -0.34
CA PRO A 285 -12.55 16.93 -1.50
C PRO A 285 -12.31 17.74 -2.77
N GLU A 286 -11.34 18.64 -2.78
CA GLU A 286 -10.98 19.43 -3.95
C GLU A 286 -10.04 18.65 -4.87
N ARG A 287 -9.81 19.19 -6.08
CA ARG A 287 -8.84 18.63 -7.04
C ARG A 287 -7.78 19.66 -7.37
N ILE A 288 -6.53 19.21 -7.43
CA ILE A 288 -5.36 20.04 -7.73
C ILE A 288 -4.52 19.40 -8.83
N ALA A 289 -3.72 20.20 -9.50
CA ALA A 289 -2.80 19.72 -10.52
C ALA A 289 -1.73 18.80 -9.90
N ALA A 290 -1.51 17.65 -10.51
CA ALA A 290 -0.54 16.65 -10.06
C ALA A 290 0.77 16.66 -10.85
N GLY A 291 0.85 17.40 -11.95
CA GLY A 291 1.97 17.35 -12.90
C GLY A 291 1.90 16.15 -13.84
N VAL A 292 0.76 15.49 -13.93
CA VAL A 292 0.53 14.31 -14.77
C VAL A 292 -0.24 14.75 -16.02
N ALA A 293 0.22 14.29 -17.19
CA ALA A 293 -0.45 14.58 -18.45
C ALA A 293 -1.83 13.92 -18.49
N PRO A 294 -2.86 14.56 -19.08
CA PRO A 294 -4.14 13.92 -19.31
C PRO A 294 -4.00 12.77 -20.30
N LEU A 295 -4.94 11.80 -20.23
CA LEU A 295 -4.98 10.71 -21.20
C LEU A 295 -5.33 11.20 -22.59
N ASP A 296 -4.64 10.64 -23.59
CA ASP A 296 -5.00 10.75 -24.99
C ASP A 296 -5.77 9.48 -25.39
N LEU A 297 -7.09 9.49 -25.18
CA LEU A 297 -7.94 8.33 -25.45
C LEU A 297 -7.89 7.87 -26.91
N PRO A 298 -7.92 8.78 -27.92
CA PRO A 298 -7.77 8.35 -29.32
C PRO A 298 -6.45 7.65 -29.61
N ALA A 299 -5.35 8.06 -28.99
CA ALA A 299 -4.05 7.41 -29.17
C ALA A 299 -4.02 6.02 -28.51
N ILE A 300 -4.68 5.84 -27.37
CA ILE A 300 -4.82 4.54 -26.68
C ILE A 300 -5.69 3.61 -27.52
N ALA A 301 -6.76 4.12 -28.06
CA ALA A 301 -7.71 3.50 -29.00
C ALA A 301 -8.45 2.28 -28.45
N GLN A 302 -7.78 1.33 -27.76
CA GLN A 302 -8.35 0.05 -27.37
C GLN A 302 -8.00 -0.31 -25.92
N LEU A 303 -8.99 -0.81 -25.19
CA LEU A 303 -8.85 -1.35 -23.83
C LEU A 303 -9.33 -2.81 -23.85
N ASN A 304 -8.58 -3.68 -23.20
CA ASN A 304 -8.87 -5.12 -23.16
C ASN A 304 -9.10 -5.60 -21.73
N PHE A 305 -9.98 -6.60 -21.57
CA PHE A 305 -10.36 -7.15 -20.28
C PHE A 305 -10.41 -8.66 -20.36
N GLU A 306 -9.89 -9.32 -19.34
CA GLU A 306 -9.88 -10.79 -19.22
C GLU A 306 -10.27 -11.19 -17.79
N LYS A 307 -10.77 -12.42 -17.64
CA LYS A 307 -10.93 -13.03 -16.33
C LYS A 307 -9.56 -13.45 -15.79
N PRO A 308 -9.31 -13.37 -14.48
CA PRO A 308 -8.06 -13.88 -13.91
C PRO A 308 -8.03 -15.39 -13.99
N ASP A 309 -6.84 -15.95 -14.22
CA ASP A 309 -6.58 -17.39 -14.26
C ASP A 309 -6.07 -17.84 -12.88
N PHE A 310 -6.97 -18.40 -12.06
CA PHE A 310 -6.61 -18.84 -10.69
C PHE A 310 -5.69 -20.07 -10.67
N GLU A 311 -5.67 -20.87 -11.72
CA GLU A 311 -4.75 -21.99 -11.85
C GLU A 311 -3.32 -21.50 -12.11
N ARG A 312 -3.18 -20.56 -13.01
CA ARG A 312 -1.91 -19.90 -13.31
C ARG A 312 -1.40 -19.05 -12.14
N PHE A 313 -2.31 -18.41 -11.41
CA PHE A 313 -2.02 -17.49 -10.32
C PHE A 313 -2.70 -17.92 -9.01
N PRO A 314 -2.22 -19.03 -8.41
CA PRO A 314 -2.84 -19.55 -7.18
C PRO A 314 -2.72 -18.59 -6.00
N CYS A 315 -1.76 -17.67 -5.99
CA CYS A 315 -1.64 -16.65 -4.94
C CYS A 315 -2.89 -15.79 -4.83
N LEU A 316 -3.55 -15.47 -5.94
CA LEU A 316 -4.81 -14.72 -5.93
C LEU A 316 -5.92 -15.51 -5.24
N ALA A 317 -6.04 -16.82 -5.53
CA ALA A 317 -7.01 -17.70 -4.87
C ALA A 317 -6.73 -17.80 -3.36
N LEU A 318 -5.47 -17.86 -2.96
CA LEU A 318 -5.07 -17.90 -1.54
C LEU A 318 -5.49 -16.63 -0.81
N ALA A 319 -5.40 -15.48 -1.44
CA ALA A 319 -5.85 -14.22 -0.84
C ALA A 319 -7.36 -14.21 -0.60
N PHE A 320 -8.16 -14.67 -1.54
CA PHE A 320 -9.62 -14.83 -1.35
C PHE A 320 -9.91 -15.83 -0.23
N ARG A 321 -9.18 -16.94 -0.16
CA ARG A 321 -9.30 -17.91 0.94
C ARG A 321 -9.02 -17.23 2.28
N ALA A 322 -7.91 -16.48 2.40
CA ALA A 322 -7.57 -15.80 3.63
C ALA A 322 -8.67 -14.83 4.08
N LEU A 323 -9.26 -14.11 3.14
CA LEU A 323 -10.33 -13.18 3.43
C LEU A 323 -11.59 -13.90 3.94
N ARG A 324 -11.94 -15.04 3.36
CA ARG A 324 -13.08 -15.86 3.80
C ARG A 324 -12.83 -16.53 5.16
N ASP A 325 -11.61 -17.01 5.41
CA ASP A 325 -11.24 -17.66 6.67
C ASP A 325 -11.28 -16.68 7.85
N GLY A 326 -10.95 -15.41 7.62
CA GLY A 326 -10.98 -14.37 8.64
C GLY A 326 -9.87 -14.50 9.70
N GLY A 327 -10.08 -13.87 10.85
CA GLY A 327 -9.13 -13.90 11.95
C GLY A 327 -7.72 -13.48 11.53
N ASN A 328 -6.73 -14.32 11.83
CA ASN A 328 -5.32 -14.10 11.50
C ASN A 328 -4.93 -14.52 10.08
N ALA A 329 -5.84 -15.06 9.28
CA ALA A 329 -5.49 -15.71 8.00
C ALA A 329 -4.77 -14.75 7.03
N ALA A 330 -5.22 -13.50 6.91
CA ALA A 330 -4.57 -12.53 6.06
C ALA A 330 -3.17 -12.13 6.56
N ALA A 331 -2.99 -11.99 7.87
CA ALA A 331 -1.68 -11.73 8.48
C ALA A 331 -0.72 -12.90 8.23
N VAL A 332 -1.20 -14.13 8.34
CA VAL A 332 -0.42 -15.35 8.06
C VAL A 332 -0.01 -15.39 6.58
N LEU A 333 -0.94 -15.15 5.67
CA LEU A 333 -0.67 -15.10 4.24
C LEU A 333 0.41 -14.04 3.92
N ASN A 334 0.28 -12.86 4.49
CA ASN A 334 1.23 -11.76 4.25
C ASN A 334 2.64 -12.12 4.70
N ALA A 335 2.78 -12.65 5.92
CA ALA A 335 4.08 -13.06 6.46
C ALA A 335 4.70 -14.19 5.63
N ALA A 336 3.91 -15.20 5.27
CA ALA A 336 4.37 -16.32 4.45
C ALA A 336 4.80 -15.84 3.05
N ASN A 337 4.07 -14.91 2.46
CA ASN A 337 4.42 -14.33 1.16
C ASN A 337 5.77 -13.60 1.23
N GLU A 338 5.98 -12.79 2.25
CA GLU A 338 7.25 -12.06 2.41
C GLU A 338 8.44 -13.02 2.55
N VAL A 339 8.30 -14.07 3.34
CA VAL A 339 9.34 -15.11 3.48
C VAL A 339 9.59 -15.81 2.15
N ALA A 340 8.53 -16.22 1.46
CA ALA A 340 8.63 -16.94 0.19
C ALA A 340 9.23 -16.08 -0.92
N VAL A 341 8.82 -14.81 -1.04
CA VAL A 341 9.35 -13.88 -2.03
C VAL A 341 10.83 -13.61 -1.78
N ALA A 342 11.23 -13.39 -0.53
CA ALA A 342 12.64 -13.20 -0.19
C ALA A 342 13.49 -14.43 -0.59
N ALA A 343 13.01 -15.62 -0.31
CA ALA A 343 13.69 -16.87 -0.69
C ALA A 343 13.78 -17.04 -2.22
N PHE A 344 12.74 -16.69 -2.95
CA PHE A 344 12.75 -16.69 -4.42
C PHE A 344 13.79 -15.71 -4.96
N LEU A 345 13.82 -14.49 -4.46
CA LEU A 345 14.78 -13.46 -4.90
C LEU A 345 16.23 -13.86 -4.61
N ASP A 346 16.46 -14.64 -3.54
CA ASP A 346 17.78 -15.17 -3.19
C ASP A 346 18.16 -16.45 -3.96
N GLY A 347 17.29 -16.94 -4.84
CA GLY A 347 17.52 -18.17 -5.59
C GLY A 347 17.34 -19.46 -4.78
N ARG A 348 16.71 -19.38 -3.60
CA ARG A 348 16.51 -20.54 -2.70
C ARG A 348 15.14 -21.21 -2.85
N LEU A 349 14.24 -20.64 -3.63
CA LEU A 349 12.89 -21.14 -3.85
C LEU A 349 12.51 -20.90 -5.31
N PRO A 350 11.96 -21.91 -6.02
CA PRO A 350 11.45 -21.67 -7.38
C PRO A 350 10.20 -20.78 -7.36
N PHE A 351 9.89 -20.15 -8.48
CA PHE A 351 8.74 -19.26 -8.61
C PHE A 351 7.43 -19.91 -8.17
N LEU A 352 7.17 -21.15 -8.62
CA LEU A 352 5.97 -21.89 -8.21
C LEU A 352 5.98 -22.28 -6.74
N GLY A 353 7.13 -22.30 -6.08
CA GLY A 353 7.25 -22.57 -4.65
C GLY A 353 6.65 -21.47 -3.78
N ILE A 354 6.52 -20.24 -4.30
CA ILE A 354 5.94 -19.12 -3.54
C ILE A 354 4.53 -19.48 -3.08
N ALA A 355 3.64 -19.84 -3.99
CA ALA A 355 2.28 -20.25 -3.65
C ALA A 355 2.26 -21.49 -2.75
N GLY A 356 3.16 -22.44 -3.01
CA GLY A 356 3.27 -23.65 -2.20
C GLY A 356 3.63 -23.37 -0.74
N VAL A 357 4.59 -22.50 -0.49
CA VAL A 357 4.97 -22.10 0.89
C VAL A 357 3.82 -21.38 1.58
N ILE A 358 3.15 -20.47 0.89
CA ILE A 358 2.02 -19.74 1.45
C ILE A 358 0.89 -20.70 1.82
N ALA A 359 0.48 -21.57 0.92
CA ALA A 359 -0.59 -22.54 1.15
C ALA A 359 -0.27 -23.46 2.34
N ALA A 360 0.96 -24.01 2.38
CA ALA A 360 1.39 -24.88 3.47
C ALA A 360 1.43 -24.15 4.82
N THR A 361 1.84 -22.90 4.84
CA THR A 361 1.87 -22.08 6.06
C THR A 361 0.44 -21.82 6.55
N MET A 362 -0.46 -21.44 5.66
CA MET A 362 -1.87 -21.23 6.00
C MET A 362 -2.53 -22.50 6.54
N ASP A 363 -2.19 -23.65 5.98
CA ASP A 363 -2.71 -24.93 6.45
C ASP A 363 -2.17 -25.30 7.84
N ALA A 364 -0.92 -24.96 8.13
CA ALA A 364 -0.23 -25.32 9.37
C ALA A 364 -0.57 -24.39 10.55
N VAL A 365 -0.91 -23.14 10.30
CA VAL A 365 -1.23 -22.16 11.34
C VAL A 365 -2.75 -22.11 11.54
N PRO A 366 -3.29 -22.49 12.69
CA PRO A 366 -4.73 -22.44 12.94
C PRO A 366 -5.27 -21.02 12.86
N VAL A 367 -6.49 -20.88 12.33
CA VAL A 367 -7.21 -19.61 12.33
C VAL A 367 -7.54 -19.22 13.77
N ALA A 368 -7.22 -17.98 14.14
CA ALA A 368 -7.45 -17.46 15.49
C ALA A 368 -7.76 -15.96 15.41
N GLU A 369 -8.51 -15.49 16.39
CA GLU A 369 -8.79 -14.06 16.52
C GLU A 369 -7.54 -13.30 16.98
N MET A 370 -7.44 -12.03 16.58
CA MET A 370 -6.35 -11.12 16.97
C MET A 370 -6.97 -9.85 17.59
N PRO A 371 -7.26 -9.86 18.90
CA PRO A 371 -7.99 -8.76 19.53
C PRO A 371 -7.18 -7.47 19.72
N ASP A 372 -5.85 -7.56 19.68
CA ASP A 372 -4.96 -6.45 19.98
C ASP A 372 -3.67 -6.49 19.15
N LEU A 373 -2.88 -5.43 19.26
CA LEU A 373 -1.62 -5.32 18.54
C LEU A 373 -0.61 -6.42 18.92
N PRO A 374 -0.40 -6.76 20.20
CA PRO A 374 0.49 -7.87 20.54
C PRO A 374 0.12 -9.20 19.88
N SER A 375 -1.16 -9.54 19.79
CA SER A 375 -1.60 -10.77 19.12
C SER A 375 -1.36 -10.74 17.61
N ILE A 376 -1.48 -9.56 16.98
CA ILE A 376 -1.18 -9.40 15.56
C ILE A 376 0.31 -9.62 15.30
N LEU A 377 1.18 -9.01 16.11
CA LEU A 377 2.63 -9.17 15.98
C LEU A 377 3.06 -10.61 16.27
N ALA A 378 2.43 -11.28 17.22
CA ALA A 378 2.67 -12.70 17.51
C ALA A 378 2.25 -13.60 16.35
N ALA A 379 1.11 -13.34 15.73
CA ALA A 379 0.65 -14.10 14.56
C ALA A 379 1.61 -13.95 13.38
N ASP A 380 2.10 -12.75 13.11
CA ASP A 380 3.10 -12.47 12.08
C ASP A 380 4.39 -13.26 12.34
N ALA A 381 4.90 -13.21 13.57
CA ALA A 381 6.13 -13.92 13.96
C ALA A 381 5.97 -15.44 13.82
N GLN A 382 4.86 -16.00 14.28
CA GLN A 382 4.55 -17.42 14.15
C GLN A 382 4.50 -17.85 12.69
N ALA A 383 3.80 -17.09 11.87
CA ALA A 383 3.67 -17.39 10.43
C ALA A 383 5.02 -17.36 9.73
N ARG A 384 5.89 -16.41 10.05
CA ARG A 384 7.25 -16.34 9.49
C ARG A 384 8.09 -17.55 9.88
N ALA A 385 8.02 -18.00 11.12
CA ALA A 385 8.71 -19.19 11.58
C ALA A 385 8.23 -20.43 10.83
N VAL A 386 6.91 -20.60 10.71
CA VAL A 386 6.33 -21.75 9.98
C VAL A 386 6.70 -21.69 8.50
N ALA A 387 6.61 -20.53 7.87
CA ALA A 387 6.98 -20.37 6.46
C ALA A 387 8.45 -20.72 6.23
N THR A 388 9.34 -20.30 7.11
CA THR A 388 10.77 -20.64 7.04
C THR A 388 10.98 -22.16 7.12
N GLN A 389 10.22 -22.87 7.96
CA GLN A 389 10.25 -24.33 8.01
C GLN A 389 9.75 -24.94 6.70
N GLN A 390 8.72 -24.38 6.09
CA GLN A 390 8.18 -24.88 4.83
C GLN A 390 9.17 -24.73 3.67
N LEU A 391 10.06 -23.74 3.70
CA LEU A 391 11.11 -23.58 2.69
C LEU A 391 12.00 -24.82 2.59
N ALA A 392 12.23 -25.55 3.68
CA ALA A 392 13.07 -26.74 3.70
C ALA A 392 12.55 -27.84 2.77
N ARG A 393 11.24 -27.90 2.51
CA ARG A 393 10.64 -28.89 1.59
C ARG A 393 10.99 -28.64 0.13
N TRP A 394 11.47 -27.46 -0.22
CA TRP A 394 11.83 -27.06 -1.58
C TRP A 394 13.33 -27.12 -1.84
N ARG A 395 14.11 -27.46 -0.82
CA ARG A 395 15.55 -27.69 -0.98
C ARG A 395 15.79 -29.06 -1.60
N GLN A 396 16.40 -29.11 -2.77
CA GLN A 396 16.90 -30.32 -3.39
C GLN A 396 18.39 -30.16 -3.69
#